data_1610193eb14b196a29154506167d0c3e
#
_entry.id   1610193eb14b196a29154506167d0c3e
#
_cell.length_a   1.000
_cell.length_b   1.000
_cell.length_c   1.000
_cell.angle_alpha   90.00
_cell.angle_beta   90.00
_cell.angle_gamma   90.00
#
_symmetry.space_group_name_H-M   'P 1'
#
loop_
_entity.id
_entity.type
_entity.pdbx_description
1 polymer ?
#
loop_
_entity_poly.entity_id
_entity_poly.type
_entity_poly.pdbx_seq_one_letter_code
_entity_poly.pdbx_strand_id
1 'polypeptide(L)'
;MSIAALVDTDRWPLDSAELHRELSDTFTKENIAILPGFIRENAITGLIAECDELAKVAYRTTVNADLEVVAYDQFPSDSVIRSLYEWDPLMDFVAKILGEEKLFRYADPFGALNLAVMRDGHELGWHFDQTDFVVSIALQTSSEGGHFENASRIRTATEENADTVAAVRRGDRPDLVRTEPMTPGTLMVFNGRNSYHRVSRVSGNVPRHVALLAYDTKPGTNSNDELRMGRYGRLPV
;
A
#
# COMPACT_ATOMS: atom_id res chain seq x y z
N MET A 1 -10.24 -16.48 14.06
CA MET A 1 -9.03 -15.90 14.68
C MET A 1 -9.34 -14.45 14.99
N SER A 2 -8.93 -13.90 16.14
CA SER A 2 -9.11 -12.44 16.38
C SER A 2 -8.11 -11.66 15.53
N ILE A 3 -8.45 -10.44 15.10
CA ILE A 3 -7.56 -9.60 14.28
C ILE A 3 -6.23 -9.32 15.01
N ALA A 4 -6.28 -9.08 16.32
CA ALA A 4 -5.07 -8.91 17.13
C ALA A 4 -4.14 -10.14 17.10
N ALA A 5 -4.65 -11.34 16.86
CA ALA A 5 -3.83 -12.55 16.74
C ALA A 5 -3.16 -12.71 15.36
N LEU A 6 -3.58 -11.94 14.36
CA LEU A 6 -2.94 -11.91 13.03
C LEU A 6 -1.66 -11.08 13.05
N VAL A 7 -1.66 -9.98 13.83
CA VAL A 7 -0.53 -9.06 13.93
C VAL A 7 0.50 -9.64 14.90
N ASP A 8 1.77 -9.57 14.54
CA ASP A 8 2.87 -9.97 15.42
C ASP A 8 3.17 -8.86 16.43
N THR A 9 2.30 -8.76 17.44
CA THR A 9 2.42 -7.76 18.51
C THR A 9 3.59 -8.01 19.47
N ASP A 10 4.20 -9.21 19.45
CA ASP A 10 5.43 -9.51 20.18
C ASP A 10 6.63 -8.83 19.52
N ARG A 11 6.65 -8.82 18.19
CA ARG A 11 7.66 -8.14 17.38
C ARG A 11 7.36 -6.65 17.22
N TRP A 12 6.12 -6.29 17.06
CA TRP A 12 5.63 -4.94 16.82
C TRP A 12 4.60 -4.55 17.87
N PRO A 13 5.03 -4.19 19.10
CA PRO A 13 4.10 -3.82 20.18
C PRO A 13 3.43 -2.47 19.88
N LEU A 14 2.19 -2.52 19.36
CA LEU A 14 1.47 -1.36 18.82
C LEU A 14 1.28 -0.22 19.82
N ASP A 15 1.35 -0.49 21.12
CA ASP A 15 1.20 0.50 22.20
C ASP A 15 2.56 1.04 22.71
N SER A 16 3.69 0.61 22.15
CA SER A 16 5.02 1.03 22.59
C SER A 16 5.33 2.45 22.16
N ALA A 17 5.46 3.36 23.13
CA ALA A 17 5.88 4.74 22.88
C ALA A 17 7.31 4.84 22.31
N GLU A 18 8.18 3.86 22.60
CA GLU A 18 9.53 3.80 22.05
C GLU A 18 9.48 3.45 20.58
N LEU A 19 8.73 2.40 20.21
CA LEU A 19 8.52 2.00 18.81
C LEU A 19 7.88 3.13 18.00
N HIS A 20 6.90 3.84 18.56
CA HIS A 20 6.28 4.97 17.88
C HIS A 20 7.30 6.06 17.52
N ARG A 21 8.18 6.43 18.46
CA ARG A 21 9.23 7.42 18.18
C ARG A 21 10.20 6.92 17.10
N GLU A 22 10.70 5.70 17.25
CA GLU A 22 11.64 5.09 16.29
C GLU A 22 11.05 5.09 14.85
N LEU A 23 9.81 4.64 14.69
CA LEU A 23 9.16 4.57 13.39
C LEU A 23 8.83 5.96 12.84
N SER A 24 8.39 6.89 13.68
CA SER A 24 8.13 8.28 13.27
C SER A 24 9.41 9.00 12.86
N ASP A 25 10.50 8.82 13.59
CA ASP A 25 11.82 9.35 13.23
C ASP A 25 12.31 8.74 11.90
N THR A 26 12.13 7.43 11.71
CA THR A 26 12.47 6.74 10.48
C THR A 26 11.63 7.27 9.31
N PHE A 27 10.32 7.39 9.47
CA PHE A 27 9.44 7.93 8.43
C PHE A 27 9.80 9.38 8.08
N THR A 28 10.04 10.22 9.08
CA THR A 28 10.46 11.62 8.87
C THR A 28 11.78 11.71 8.09
N LYS A 29 12.74 10.83 8.40
CA LYS A 29 14.06 10.81 7.78
C LYS A 29 14.07 10.20 6.40
N GLU A 30 13.38 9.06 6.22
CA GLU A 30 13.47 8.23 5.01
C GLU A 30 12.26 8.35 4.08
N ASN A 31 11.16 9.03 4.49
CA ASN A 31 9.85 9.06 3.86
C ASN A 31 9.18 7.68 3.73
N ILE A 32 9.65 6.70 4.46
CA ILE A 32 9.14 5.33 4.45
C ILE A 32 9.41 4.63 5.78
N ALA A 33 8.46 3.84 6.23
CA ALA A 33 8.60 2.90 7.33
C ALA A 33 8.15 1.51 6.86
N ILE A 34 8.98 0.49 7.06
CA ILE A 34 8.73 -0.88 6.60
C ILE A 34 8.84 -1.81 7.80
N LEU A 35 7.79 -2.59 8.04
CA LEU A 35 7.67 -3.51 9.15
C LEU A 35 7.51 -4.96 8.64
N PRO A 36 8.63 -5.66 8.35
CA PRO A 36 8.58 -7.04 7.86
C PRO A 36 8.02 -7.98 8.93
N GLY A 37 7.16 -8.92 8.50
CA GLY A 37 6.52 -9.87 9.43
C GLY A 37 5.55 -9.17 10.39
N PHE A 38 4.95 -8.04 9.99
CA PHE A 38 3.87 -7.39 10.74
C PHE A 38 2.67 -8.33 10.89
N ILE A 39 2.33 -9.06 9.84
CA ILE A 39 1.39 -10.17 9.90
C ILE A 39 2.17 -11.45 10.21
N ARG A 40 1.70 -12.23 11.16
CA ARG A 40 2.31 -13.52 11.55
C ARG A 40 2.32 -14.48 10.37
N GLU A 41 3.42 -15.21 10.22
CA GLU A 41 3.65 -16.14 9.13
C GLU A 41 2.54 -17.19 8.98
N ASN A 42 2.03 -17.70 10.11
CA ASN A 42 0.97 -18.70 10.12
C ASN A 42 -0.39 -18.23 9.58
N ALA A 43 -0.58 -16.90 9.42
CA ALA A 43 -1.79 -16.31 8.85
C ALA A 43 -1.68 -16.11 7.32
N ILE A 44 -0.47 -16.09 6.77
CA ILE A 44 -0.22 -15.70 5.36
C ILE A 44 -0.93 -16.63 4.38
N THR A 45 -0.87 -17.95 4.58
CA THR A 45 -1.54 -18.92 3.69
C THR A 45 -3.06 -18.66 3.60
N GLY A 46 -3.70 -18.34 4.72
CA GLY A 46 -5.14 -18.02 4.72
C GLY A 46 -5.44 -16.70 4.00
N LEU A 47 -4.59 -15.70 4.17
CA LEU A 47 -4.73 -14.39 3.49
C LEU A 47 -4.49 -14.52 1.97
N ILE A 48 -3.54 -15.34 1.54
CA ILE A 48 -3.33 -15.63 0.11
C ILE A 48 -4.57 -16.29 -0.49
N ALA A 49 -5.14 -17.28 0.18
CA ALA A 49 -6.36 -17.94 -0.29
C ALA A 49 -7.55 -16.96 -0.40
N GLU A 50 -7.68 -16.03 0.54
CA GLU A 50 -8.67 -14.96 0.46
C GLU A 50 -8.40 -14.03 -0.73
N CYS A 51 -7.15 -13.62 -0.95
CA CYS A 51 -6.76 -12.82 -2.11
C CYS A 51 -7.08 -13.50 -3.44
N ASP A 52 -6.81 -14.80 -3.57
CA ASP A 52 -7.07 -15.57 -4.78
C ASP A 52 -8.58 -15.62 -5.11
N GLU A 53 -9.43 -15.73 -4.09
CA GLU A 53 -10.89 -15.65 -4.29
C GLU A 53 -11.32 -14.23 -4.68
N LEU A 54 -10.85 -13.21 -4.00
CA LEU A 54 -11.13 -11.81 -4.30
C LEU A 54 -10.64 -11.42 -5.70
N ALA A 55 -9.48 -11.89 -6.12
CA ALA A 55 -8.90 -11.58 -7.43
C ALA A 55 -9.74 -12.06 -8.64
N LYS A 56 -10.75 -12.94 -8.41
CA LYS A 56 -11.68 -13.38 -9.45
C LYS A 56 -12.64 -12.28 -9.88
N VAL A 57 -12.89 -11.30 -9.02
CA VAL A 57 -13.80 -10.16 -9.28
C VAL A 57 -13.03 -8.84 -9.47
N ALA A 58 -11.70 -8.89 -9.56
CA ALA A 58 -10.87 -7.72 -9.76
C ALA A 58 -11.18 -7.04 -11.10
N TYR A 59 -11.30 -5.72 -11.08
CA TYR A 59 -11.49 -4.89 -12.27
C TYR A 59 -10.14 -4.43 -12.81
N ARG A 60 -9.89 -4.63 -14.10
CA ARG A 60 -8.71 -4.09 -14.78
C ARG A 60 -8.88 -2.59 -14.98
N THR A 61 -8.06 -1.79 -14.31
CA THR A 61 -8.24 -0.34 -14.29
C THR A 61 -7.95 0.29 -15.66
N THR A 62 -8.64 1.37 -16.00
CA THR A 62 -8.35 2.13 -17.23
C THR A 62 -7.34 3.24 -16.99
N VAL A 63 -7.09 3.63 -15.73
CA VAL A 63 -6.04 4.59 -15.36
C VAL A 63 -4.65 3.96 -15.41
N ASN A 64 -4.57 2.64 -15.23
CA ASN A 64 -3.35 1.85 -15.45
C ASN A 64 -3.76 0.42 -15.85
N ALA A 65 -3.61 0.08 -17.12
CA ALA A 65 -4.04 -1.21 -17.66
C ALA A 65 -3.27 -2.42 -17.10
N ASP A 66 -2.15 -2.19 -16.43
CA ASP A 66 -1.32 -3.23 -15.80
C ASP A 66 -1.63 -3.40 -14.30
N LEU A 67 -2.79 -2.91 -13.87
CA LEU A 67 -3.28 -3.06 -12.51
C LEU A 67 -4.74 -3.54 -12.53
N GLU A 68 -5.01 -4.59 -11.77
CA GLU A 68 -6.37 -5.01 -11.43
C GLU A 68 -6.63 -4.67 -9.97
N VAL A 69 -7.87 -4.27 -9.65
CA VAL A 69 -8.24 -3.81 -8.30
C VAL A 69 -9.56 -4.45 -7.88
N VAL A 70 -9.60 -4.97 -6.64
CA VAL A 70 -10.83 -5.29 -5.94
C VAL A 70 -11.18 -4.11 -5.05
N ALA A 71 -12.39 -3.57 -5.19
CA ALA A 71 -12.87 -2.42 -4.42
C ALA A 71 -13.40 -2.84 -3.03
N TYR A 72 -13.44 -1.91 -2.08
CA TYR A 72 -13.83 -2.17 -0.71
C TYR A 72 -15.20 -2.85 -0.57
N ASP A 73 -16.20 -2.44 -1.33
CA ASP A 73 -17.56 -3.03 -1.28
C ASP A 73 -17.64 -4.47 -1.83
N GLN A 74 -16.59 -4.96 -2.49
CA GLN A 74 -16.47 -6.33 -2.97
C GLN A 74 -15.85 -7.29 -1.92
N PHE A 75 -15.32 -6.75 -0.82
CA PHE A 75 -14.84 -7.60 0.27
C PHE A 75 -16.05 -8.10 1.08
N PRO A 76 -16.20 -9.41 1.29
CA PRO A 76 -17.23 -9.97 2.15
C PRO A 76 -17.17 -9.38 3.57
N SER A 77 -18.29 -9.41 4.28
CA SER A 77 -18.35 -8.91 5.66
C SER A 77 -17.49 -9.72 6.66
N ASP A 78 -17.16 -10.96 6.34
CA ASP A 78 -16.29 -11.86 7.08
C ASP A 78 -14.85 -11.88 6.56
N SER A 79 -14.50 -11.00 5.60
CA SER A 79 -13.15 -10.84 5.08
C SER A 79 -12.18 -10.48 6.20
N VAL A 80 -11.08 -11.22 6.28
CA VAL A 80 -10.00 -10.97 7.25
C VAL A 80 -9.24 -9.70 6.89
N ILE A 81 -9.00 -9.47 5.59
CA ILE A 81 -8.31 -8.26 5.09
C ILE A 81 -9.15 -7.02 5.40
N ARG A 82 -10.46 -7.09 5.19
CA ARG A 82 -11.39 -6.02 5.54
C ARG A 82 -11.39 -5.76 7.04
N SER A 83 -11.48 -6.81 7.86
CA SER A 83 -11.47 -6.70 9.31
C SER A 83 -10.17 -6.08 9.83
N LEU A 84 -9.02 -6.36 9.17
CA LEU A 84 -7.74 -5.74 9.49
C LEU A 84 -7.73 -4.25 9.18
N TYR A 85 -8.29 -3.82 8.04
CA TYR A 85 -8.46 -2.42 7.70
C TYR A 85 -9.38 -1.67 8.69
N GLU A 86 -10.47 -2.33 9.11
CA GLU A 86 -11.46 -1.77 10.03
C GLU A 86 -10.99 -1.79 11.51
N TRP A 87 -9.87 -2.41 11.82
CA TRP A 87 -9.32 -2.52 13.17
C TRP A 87 -8.65 -1.21 13.61
N ASP A 88 -9.29 -0.49 14.57
CA ASP A 88 -8.84 0.83 15.03
C ASP A 88 -7.39 0.86 15.53
N PRO A 89 -6.87 -0.15 16.29
CA PRO A 89 -5.49 -0.12 16.71
C PRO A 89 -4.46 -0.07 15.58
N LEU A 90 -4.75 -0.63 14.40
CA LEU A 90 -3.87 -0.48 13.23
C LEU A 90 -3.87 0.97 12.71
N MET A 91 -5.05 1.60 12.60
CA MET A 91 -5.16 2.98 12.15
C MET A 91 -4.46 3.94 13.14
N ASP A 92 -4.64 3.73 14.44
CA ASP A 92 -4.00 4.51 15.49
C ASP A 92 -2.47 4.34 15.46
N PHE A 93 -1.99 3.13 15.24
CA PHE A 93 -0.55 2.85 15.08
C PHE A 93 0.04 3.55 13.85
N VAL A 94 -0.65 3.52 12.72
CA VAL A 94 -0.25 4.25 11.51
C VAL A 94 -0.21 5.75 11.77
N ALA A 95 -1.18 6.31 12.52
CA ALA A 95 -1.15 7.72 12.92
C ALA A 95 0.14 8.07 13.68
N LYS A 96 0.59 7.19 14.60
CA LYS A 96 1.85 7.41 15.36
C LYS A 96 3.09 7.36 14.45
N ILE A 97 3.12 6.47 13.46
CA ILE A 97 4.21 6.43 12.46
C ILE A 97 4.29 7.75 11.69
N LEU A 98 3.13 8.29 11.28
CA LEU A 98 3.03 9.53 10.52
C LEU A 98 3.28 10.80 11.37
N GLY A 99 3.30 10.67 12.71
CA GLY A 99 3.36 11.82 13.62
C GLY A 99 2.04 12.60 13.70
N GLU A 100 0.93 11.97 13.33
CA GLU A 100 -0.41 12.57 13.32
C GLU A 100 -1.14 12.26 14.64
N GLU A 101 -1.97 13.18 15.09
CA GLU A 101 -2.80 12.99 16.28
C GLU A 101 -3.87 11.93 16.02
N LYS A 102 -4.47 11.96 14.83
CA LYS A 102 -5.57 11.08 14.43
C LYS A 102 -5.63 10.90 12.92
N LEU A 103 -6.04 9.71 12.50
CA LEU A 103 -6.43 9.39 11.13
C LEU A 103 -7.91 9.04 11.04
N PHE A 104 -8.42 9.12 9.82
CA PHE A 104 -9.77 8.75 9.46
C PHE A 104 -9.73 7.78 8.26
N ARG A 105 -10.60 6.78 8.25
CA ARG A 105 -10.81 5.94 7.08
C ARG A 105 -11.45 6.75 5.96
N TYR A 106 -11.09 6.45 4.72
CA TYR A 106 -11.78 7.05 3.58
C TYR A 106 -13.27 6.75 3.64
N ALA A 107 -14.08 7.77 3.31
CA ALA A 107 -15.53 7.63 3.19
C ALA A 107 -15.94 7.05 1.82
N ASP A 108 -14.98 6.84 0.91
CA ASP A 108 -15.24 6.28 -0.42
C ASP A 108 -15.65 4.81 -0.33
N PRO A 109 -16.84 4.42 -0.82
CA PRO A 109 -17.34 3.06 -0.74
C PRO A 109 -16.52 2.06 -1.57
N PHE A 110 -15.65 2.53 -2.47
CA PHE A 110 -14.80 1.69 -3.31
C PHE A 110 -13.32 1.81 -2.93
N GLY A 111 -12.87 3.04 -2.63
CA GLY A 111 -11.47 3.38 -2.42
C GLY A 111 -10.96 3.21 -1.00
N ALA A 112 -11.82 2.91 -0.02
CA ALA A 112 -11.45 2.77 1.38
C ALA A 112 -10.43 1.67 1.63
N LEU A 113 -10.62 0.51 1.01
CA LEU A 113 -9.69 -0.61 0.98
C LEU A 113 -9.63 -1.16 -0.44
N ASN A 114 -8.44 -1.45 -0.94
CA ASN A 114 -8.29 -2.11 -2.22
C ASN A 114 -7.35 -3.31 -2.13
N LEU A 115 -7.64 -4.38 -2.87
CA LEU A 115 -6.66 -5.39 -3.20
C LEU A 115 -6.11 -5.08 -4.60
N ALA A 116 -4.85 -4.72 -4.67
CA ALA A 116 -4.11 -4.55 -5.91
C ALA A 116 -3.59 -5.93 -6.37
N VAL A 117 -3.94 -6.31 -7.59
CA VAL A 117 -3.58 -7.59 -8.21
C VAL A 117 -2.75 -7.31 -9.46
N MET A 118 -1.53 -7.82 -9.49
CA MET A 118 -0.65 -7.71 -10.65
C MET A 118 -0.25 -9.12 -11.12
N ARG A 119 -0.56 -9.40 -12.39
CA ARG A 119 -0.33 -10.71 -13.00
C ARG A 119 0.91 -10.69 -13.89
N ASP A 120 1.24 -11.83 -14.49
CA ASP A 120 2.32 -11.93 -15.47
C ASP A 120 2.25 -10.82 -16.53
N GLY A 121 3.37 -10.15 -16.75
CA GLY A 121 3.49 -9.02 -17.67
C GLY A 121 3.06 -7.66 -17.11
N HIS A 122 2.36 -7.60 -15.99
CA HIS A 122 1.92 -6.33 -15.38
C HIS A 122 3.09 -5.57 -14.73
N GLU A 123 3.07 -4.25 -14.84
CA GLU A 123 4.02 -3.35 -14.17
C GLU A 123 3.34 -2.01 -13.80
N LEU A 124 3.85 -1.33 -12.81
CA LEU A 124 3.51 0.07 -12.54
C LEU A 124 4.73 0.91 -12.86
N GLY A 125 4.62 1.74 -13.91
CA GLY A 125 5.69 2.65 -14.29
C GLY A 125 6.01 3.67 -13.18
N TRP A 126 7.15 4.33 -13.32
CA TRP A 126 7.57 5.38 -12.40
C TRP A 126 6.52 6.50 -12.26
N HIS A 127 6.09 6.79 -11.02
CA HIS A 127 5.10 7.81 -10.72
C HIS A 127 5.27 8.36 -9.30
N PHE A 128 4.53 9.42 -9.01
CA PHE A 128 4.24 9.91 -7.66
C PHE A 128 2.76 9.71 -7.39
N ASP A 129 2.40 9.48 -6.14
CA ASP A 129 1.00 9.44 -5.74
C ASP A 129 0.40 10.85 -5.59
N GLN A 130 -0.93 10.91 -5.64
CA GLN A 130 -1.68 12.12 -5.34
C GLN A 130 -1.89 12.31 -3.84
N THR A 131 -1.86 11.22 -3.07
CA THR A 131 -2.00 11.22 -1.61
C THR A 131 -0.67 11.50 -0.93
N ASP A 132 -0.69 12.13 0.24
CA ASP A 132 0.52 12.46 0.99
C ASP A 132 1.22 11.19 1.46
N PHE A 133 0.48 10.19 1.89
CA PHE A 133 1.01 8.89 2.29
C PHE A 133 0.16 7.73 1.75
N VAL A 134 0.77 6.56 1.72
CA VAL A 134 0.14 5.28 1.37
C VAL A 134 0.45 4.27 2.45
N VAL A 135 -0.56 3.48 2.82
CA VAL A 135 -0.43 2.35 3.73
C VAL A 135 -0.73 1.08 2.96
N SER A 136 0.18 0.13 3.00
CA SER A 136 0.03 -1.13 2.26
C SER A 136 0.51 -2.33 3.06
N ILE A 137 -0.12 -3.47 2.82
CA ILE A 137 0.32 -4.76 3.35
C ILE A 137 0.58 -5.69 2.16
N ALA A 138 1.82 -6.15 2.04
CA ALA A 138 2.18 -7.18 1.08
C ALA A 138 1.55 -8.52 1.52
N LEU A 139 0.76 -9.14 0.64
CA LEU A 139 0.07 -10.40 0.93
C LEU A 139 0.66 -11.57 0.14
N GLN A 140 1.07 -11.32 -1.11
CA GLN A 140 1.74 -12.30 -1.94
C GLN A 140 2.76 -11.62 -2.86
N THR A 141 3.96 -12.18 -2.94
CA THR A 141 4.95 -11.80 -3.94
C THR A 141 4.82 -12.64 -5.19
N SER A 142 5.13 -12.07 -6.35
CA SER A 142 5.22 -12.80 -7.62
C SER A 142 6.38 -13.80 -7.61
N SER A 143 6.36 -14.76 -8.54
CA SER A 143 7.46 -15.71 -8.72
C SER A 143 8.76 -15.00 -9.05
N GLU A 144 8.70 -14.00 -9.92
CA GLU A 144 9.82 -13.16 -10.33
C GLU A 144 9.34 -11.73 -10.56
N GLY A 145 10.22 -10.75 -10.35
CA GLY A 145 9.89 -9.34 -10.51
C GLY A 145 8.87 -8.84 -9.49
N GLY A 146 8.03 -7.86 -9.85
CA GLY A 146 7.03 -7.27 -8.97
C GLY A 146 7.66 -6.53 -7.77
N HIS A 147 8.91 -6.11 -7.89
CA HIS A 147 9.64 -5.41 -6.83
C HIS A 147 9.13 -3.98 -6.71
N PHE A 148 8.91 -3.54 -5.48
CA PHE A 148 8.67 -2.13 -5.19
C PHE A 148 10.02 -1.41 -5.15
N GLU A 149 10.22 -0.51 -6.10
CA GLU A 149 11.42 0.31 -6.23
C GLU A 149 11.08 1.76 -5.93
N ASN A 150 11.90 2.40 -5.11
CA ASN A 150 11.63 3.70 -4.53
C ASN A 150 12.85 4.62 -4.54
N ALA A 151 12.70 5.81 -5.13
CA ALA A 151 13.60 6.94 -4.98
C ALA A 151 12.96 7.94 -4.01
N SER A 152 13.22 7.72 -2.72
CA SER A 152 12.65 8.47 -1.61
C SER A 152 13.12 9.92 -1.62
N ARG A 153 12.25 10.85 -1.20
CA ARG A 153 12.58 12.28 -1.02
C ARG A 153 13.14 12.96 -2.27
N ILE A 154 12.82 12.46 -3.46
CA ILE A 154 13.36 13.00 -4.71
C ILE A 154 12.79 14.37 -5.04
N ARG A 155 11.60 14.68 -4.52
CA ARG A 155 11.00 16.02 -4.55
C ARG A 155 10.49 16.43 -3.18
N THR A 156 10.21 17.72 -3.02
CA THR A 156 9.60 18.31 -1.81
C THR A 156 8.39 19.15 -2.20
N ALA A 157 7.70 19.74 -1.23
CA ALA A 157 6.59 20.66 -1.49
C ALA A 157 7.01 21.93 -2.27
N THR A 158 8.31 22.27 -2.25
CA THR A 158 8.87 23.49 -2.88
C THR A 158 9.80 23.21 -4.06
N GLU A 159 10.25 21.96 -4.23
CA GLU A 159 11.21 21.57 -5.28
C GLU A 159 10.75 20.31 -5.99
N GLU A 160 10.45 20.43 -7.28
CA GLU A 160 10.07 19.29 -8.14
C GLU A 160 11.26 18.42 -8.56
N ASN A 161 12.50 18.97 -8.56
CA ASN A 161 13.74 18.29 -8.97
C ASN A 161 13.63 17.56 -10.32
N ALA A 162 13.01 18.21 -11.31
CA ALA A 162 12.62 17.62 -12.59
C ALA A 162 13.76 16.87 -13.30
N ASP A 163 14.99 17.44 -13.27
CA ASP A 163 16.17 16.83 -13.92
C ASP A 163 16.57 15.53 -13.23
N THR A 164 16.52 15.48 -11.89
CA THR A 164 16.82 14.29 -11.11
C THR A 164 15.74 13.21 -11.31
N VAL A 165 14.47 13.60 -11.32
CA VAL A 165 13.34 12.70 -11.63
C VAL A 165 13.50 12.10 -13.02
N ALA A 166 13.84 12.93 -14.02
CA ALA A 166 14.09 12.46 -15.38
C ALA A 166 15.29 11.51 -15.45
N ALA A 167 16.36 11.78 -14.71
CA ALA A 167 17.54 10.91 -14.64
C ALA A 167 17.24 9.55 -13.99
N VAL A 168 16.46 9.53 -12.90
CA VAL A 168 15.97 8.26 -12.30
C VAL A 168 15.13 7.47 -13.31
N ARG A 169 14.20 8.13 -14.01
CA ARG A 169 13.35 7.49 -15.02
C ARG A 169 14.17 6.83 -16.13
N ARG A 170 15.27 7.43 -16.56
CA ARG A 170 16.15 6.86 -17.59
C ARG A 170 17.11 5.79 -17.06
N GLY A 171 17.20 5.60 -15.73
CA GLY A 171 18.14 4.70 -15.10
C GLY A 171 19.54 5.27 -14.92
N ASP A 172 19.72 6.58 -15.09
CA ASP A 172 21.02 7.27 -14.95
C ASP A 172 21.44 7.46 -13.47
N ARG A 173 20.50 7.31 -12.54
CA ARG A 173 20.68 7.49 -11.09
C ARG A 173 20.24 6.26 -10.29
N PRO A 174 20.84 5.08 -10.53
CA PRO A 174 20.53 3.87 -9.77
C PRO A 174 20.90 4.01 -8.28
N ASP A 175 21.82 4.90 -7.95
CA ASP A 175 22.23 5.23 -6.58
C ASP A 175 21.11 5.82 -5.73
N LEU A 176 20.08 6.42 -6.34
CA LEU A 176 18.91 6.96 -5.67
C LEU A 176 17.77 5.95 -5.51
N VAL A 177 17.85 4.80 -6.18
CA VAL A 177 16.76 3.81 -6.20
C VAL A 177 17.06 2.68 -5.22
N ARG A 178 16.10 2.43 -4.34
CA ARG A 178 16.13 1.25 -3.44
C ARG A 178 15.03 0.28 -3.82
N THR A 179 15.33 -1.01 -3.77
CA THR A 179 14.32 -2.07 -3.80
C THR A 179 13.91 -2.37 -2.37
N GLU A 180 12.66 -2.13 -2.04
CA GLU A 180 12.15 -2.29 -0.69
C GLU A 180 11.67 -3.73 -0.43
N PRO A 181 11.93 -4.30 0.77
CA PRO A 181 11.63 -5.70 1.07
C PRO A 181 10.13 -5.90 1.35
N MET A 182 9.32 -6.01 0.30
CA MET A 182 7.88 -6.24 0.39
C MET A 182 7.54 -7.75 0.40
N THR A 183 8.08 -8.47 1.39
CA THR A 183 7.73 -9.89 1.61
C THR A 183 6.32 -10.04 2.19
N PRO A 184 5.63 -11.19 1.98
CA PRO A 184 4.30 -11.41 2.54
C PRO A 184 4.24 -11.15 4.05
N GLY A 185 3.23 -10.40 4.48
CA GLY A 185 3.07 -9.96 5.88
C GLY A 185 3.77 -8.66 6.22
N THR A 186 4.44 -7.99 5.29
CA THR A 186 5.07 -6.69 5.51
C THR A 186 4.04 -5.56 5.47
N LEU A 187 3.98 -4.75 6.53
CA LEU A 187 3.33 -3.45 6.52
C LEU A 187 4.32 -2.39 6.05
N MET A 188 3.89 -1.54 5.11
CA MET A 188 4.65 -0.39 4.64
C MET A 188 3.79 0.87 4.72
N VAL A 189 4.38 1.94 5.25
CA VAL A 189 3.85 3.30 5.23
C VAL A 189 4.89 4.17 4.51
N PHE A 190 4.51 4.86 3.44
CA PHE A 190 5.45 5.72 2.72
C PHE A 190 4.82 7.00 2.20
N ASN A 191 5.63 8.05 2.03
CA ASN A 191 5.21 9.34 1.48
C ASN A 191 5.20 9.26 -0.05
N GLY A 192 4.09 8.79 -0.62
CA GLY A 192 3.94 8.57 -2.06
C GLY A 192 4.03 9.85 -2.88
N ARG A 193 3.58 10.99 -2.33
CA ARG A 193 3.64 12.29 -3.01
C ARG A 193 5.08 12.74 -3.32
N ASN A 194 6.02 12.44 -2.45
CA ASN A 194 7.40 12.93 -2.55
C ASN A 194 8.43 11.85 -2.89
N SER A 195 8.00 10.62 -3.03
CA SER A 195 8.82 9.47 -3.38
C SER A 195 8.48 9.00 -4.79
N TYR A 196 9.46 9.03 -5.70
CA TYR A 196 9.28 8.54 -7.06
C TYR A 196 9.43 7.03 -7.04
N HIS A 197 8.39 6.30 -7.38
CA HIS A 197 8.36 4.86 -7.19
C HIS A 197 7.72 4.12 -8.37
N ARG A 198 7.99 2.82 -8.42
CA ARG A 198 7.40 1.91 -9.40
C ARG A 198 7.25 0.50 -8.82
N VAL A 199 6.50 -0.33 -9.54
CA VAL A 199 6.57 -1.77 -9.37
C VAL A 199 7.12 -2.36 -10.66
N SER A 200 8.25 -3.07 -10.55
CA SER A 200 8.88 -3.71 -11.72
C SER A 200 7.95 -4.78 -12.30
N ARG A 201 8.20 -5.17 -13.56
CA ARG A 201 7.38 -6.16 -14.25
C ARG A 201 7.28 -7.45 -13.46
N VAL A 202 6.05 -7.92 -13.26
CA VAL A 202 5.75 -9.23 -12.70
C VAL A 202 5.99 -10.30 -13.75
N SER A 203 6.63 -11.40 -13.37
CA SER A 203 6.86 -12.54 -14.27
C SER A 203 6.48 -13.85 -13.57
N GLY A 204 5.92 -14.77 -14.38
CA GLY A 204 5.52 -16.09 -13.93
C GLY A 204 4.04 -16.19 -13.52
N ASN A 205 3.68 -17.35 -12.98
CA ASN A 205 2.28 -17.73 -12.74
C ASN A 205 1.73 -17.34 -11.35
N VAL A 206 2.57 -16.80 -10.47
CA VAL A 206 2.13 -16.34 -9.14
C VAL A 206 1.90 -14.83 -9.20
N PRO A 207 0.66 -14.35 -9.01
CA PRO A 207 0.37 -12.91 -9.01
C PRO A 207 0.94 -12.23 -7.77
N ARG A 208 1.20 -10.94 -7.89
CA ARG A 208 1.52 -10.08 -6.75
C ARG A 208 0.21 -9.52 -6.17
N HIS A 209 0.00 -9.70 -4.86
CA HIS A 209 -1.16 -9.18 -4.12
C HIS A 209 -0.72 -8.21 -3.03
N VAL A 210 -1.31 -7.01 -3.02
CA VAL A 210 -1.08 -5.99 -1.99
C VAL A 210 -2.41 -5.37 -1.57
N ALA A 211 -2.69 -5.36 -0.27
CA ALA A 211 -3.78 -4.58 0.29
C ALA A 211 -3.33 -3.11 0.44
N LEU A 212 -4.15 -2.19 -0.07
CA LEU A 212 -3.98 -0.75 0.06
C LEU A 212 -5.05 -0.23 1.02
N LEU A 213 -4.62 0.31 2.15
CA LEU A 213 -5.47 0.77 3.24
C LEU A 213 -5.54 2.30 3.18
N ALA A 214 -6.70 2.84 2.80
CA ALA A 214 -6.84 4.29 2.61
C ALA A 214 -7.26 4.98 3.90
N TYR A 215 -6.33 5.77 4.45
CA TYR A 215 -6.55 6.68 5.57
C TYR A 215 -6.20 8.11 5.17
N ASP A 216 -6.78 9.08 5.87
CA ASP A 216 -6.50 10.51 5.69
C ASP A 216 -6.44 11.22 7.05
N THR A 217 -5.80 12.36 7.09
CA THR A 217 -5.79 13.27 8.25
C THR A 217 -7.11 14.06 8.39
N LYS A 218 -7.98 13.99 7.38
CA LYS A 218 -9.28 14.67 7.34
C LYS A 218 -10.42 13.67 7.23
N PRO A 219 -11.54 13.89 7.94
CA PRO A 219 -12.72 13.04 7.78
C PRO A 219 -13.42 13.30 6.44
N GLY A 220 -14.11 12.27 5.93
CA GLY A 220 -14.97 12.41 4.75
C GLY A 220 -14.24 12.42 3.42
N THR A 221 -12.95 12.10 3.38
CA THR A 221 -12.18 11.99 2.13
C THR A 221 -12.79 10.94 1.21
N ASN A 222 -12.98 11.34 -0.05
CA ASN A 222 -13.72 10.58 -1.04
C ASN A 222 -13.13 10.80 -2.43
N SER A 223 -13.29 9.82 -3.31
CA SER A 223 -12.86 9.93 -4.71
C SER A 223 -13.92 10.66 -5.55
N ASN A 224 -13.50 11.30 -6.62
CA ASN A 224 -14.41 11.82 -7.62
C ASN A 224 -14.88 10.69 -8.58
N ASP A 225 -15.91 10.97 -9.37
CA ASP A 225 -16.52 9.98 -10.25
C ASP A 225 -15.60 9.55 -11.40
N GLU A 226 -14.74 10.45 -11.90
CA GLU A 226 -13.75 10.13 -12.92
C GLU A 226 -12.76 9.07 -12.41
N LEU A 227 -12.23 9.26 -11.21
CA LEU A 227 -11.32 8.30 -10.58
C LEU A 227 -12.01 6.96 -10.31
N ARG A 228 -13.28 6.99 -9.85
CA ARG A 228 -14.06 5.77 -9.62
C ARG A 228 -14.28 4.99 -10.93
N MET A 229 -14.70 5.68 -11.98
CA MET A 229 -14.85 5.05 -13.30
C MET A 229 -13.54 4.48 -13.81
N GLY A 230 -12.43 5.20 -13.67
CA GLY A 230 -11.12 4.75 -14.11
C GLY A 230 -10.59 3.55 -13.31
N ARG A 231 -10.84 3.50 -12.00
CA ARG A 231 -10.30 2.45 -11.13
C ARG A 231 -11.24 1.26 -10.94
N TYR A 232 -12.56 1.44 -11.04
CA TYR A 232 -13.55 0.40 -10.69
C TYR A 232 -14.59 0.16 -11.79
N GLY A 233 -14.61 0.97 -12.86
CA GLY A 233 -15.54 0.84 -13.98
C GLY A 233 -17.00 1.13 -13.64
N ARG A 234 -17.28 1.71 -12.46
CA ARG A 234 -18.63 1.94 -11.94
C ARG A 234 -18.67 3.08 -10.93
N LEU A 235 -19.89 3.57 -10.67
CA LEU A 235 -20.18 4.58 -9.65
C LEU A 235 -21.01 3.94 -8.51
N PRO A 236 -20.97 4.53 -7.29
CA PRO A 236 -21.87 4.14 -6.21
C PRO A 236 -23.32 4.37 -6.61
N VAL A 237 -24.20 3.45 -6.19
CA VAL A 237 -25.66 3.53 -6.42
C VAL A 237 -26.28 4.45 -5.38
#